data_75365218e4d55307753def32d5f40265
#
_entry.id   75365218e4d55307753def32d5f40265
#
_cell.length_a   1.000
_cell.length_b   1.000
_cell.length_c   1.000
_cell.angle_alpha   90.00
_cell.angle_beta   90.00
_cell.angle_gamma   90.00
#
_symmetry.space_group_name_H-M   'P 1'
#
loop_
_entity.id
_entity.type
_entity.pdbx_description
1 polymer ?
#
loop_
_entity_poly.entity_id
_entity_poly.type
_entity_poly.pdbx_seq_one_letter_code
_entity_poly.pdbx_strand_id
1 'polypeptide(L)'
;PKGLMLTDLAIAGLLLILAKVIRVHAPLLQRMYIPSAVLAGLFGLIFGPALLDVLPWTDTFTANASLLTAALFSALGLATDVPSPKTVAQRAGSLWAFNQIASVSQWLFAAMFGLVLTTFFWPEINPGFGVTMSAGFMGGHGSASVVGEIFTGLGWEDGFTLGLTFATVGTFISISVGMLMLQFALKMGWI
;
A
#
# COMPACT_ATOMS: atom_id res chain seq x y z
N PRO A 1 13.90 18.91 -16.31
CA PRO A 1 13.15 18.13 -15.31
C PRO A 1 11.63 18.13 -15.54
N LYS A 2 11.01 19.28 -15.94
CA LYS A 2 9.54 19.37 -16.13
C LYS A 2 9.02 18.44 -17.24
N GLY A 3 9.78 18.21 -18.30
CA GLY A 3 9.40 17.30 -19.38
C GLY A 3 9.36 15.82 -18.93
N LEU A 4 10.27 15.42 -18.10
CA LEU A 4 10.37 14.05 -17.56
C LEU A 4 9.15 13.68 -16.68
N MET A 5 8.71 14.61 -15.83
CA MET A 5 7.52 14.43 -15.01
C MET A 5 6.25 14.22 -15.87
N LEU A 6 6.07 15.01 -16.91
CA LEU A 6 4.94 14.88 -17.83
C LEU A 6 4.95 13.55 -18.57
N THR A 7 6.12 13.04 -18.93
CA THR A 7 6.26 11.72 -19.57
C THR A 7 5.78 10.60 -18.63
N ASP A 8 6.23 10.58 -17.38
CA ASP A 8 5.79 9.60 -16.39
C ASP A 8 4.27 9.65 -16.18
N LEU A 9 3.71 10.85 -16.05
CA LEU A 9 2.26 11.02 -15.89
C LEU A 9 1.49 10.58 -17.13
N ALA A 10 2.01 10.84 -18.33
CA ALA A 10 1.40 10.39 -19.58
C ALA A 10 1.41 8.86 -19.69
N ILE A 11 2.54 8.21 -19.37
CA ILE A 11 2.65 6.74 -19.35
C ILE A 11 1.67 6.15 -18.32
N ALA A 12 1.65 6.67 -17.09
CA ALA A 12 0.73 6.24 -16.05
C ALA A 12 -0.74 6.40 -16.48
N GLY A 13 -1.08 7.52 -17.10
CA GLY A 13 -2.41 7.79 -17.63
C GLY A 13 -2.83 6.80 -18.74
N LEU A 14 -1.92 6.51 -19.68
CA LEU A 14 -2.16 5.50 -20.72
C LEU A 14 -2.36 4.11 -20.13
N LEU A 15 -1.56 3.70 -19.16
CA LEU A 15 -1.71 2.43 -18.47
C LEU A 15 -3.04 2.36 -17.71
N LEU A 16 -3.49 3.44 -17.09
CA LEU A 16 -4.80 3.50 -16.43
C LEU A 16 -5.95 3.33 -17.42
N ILE A 17 -5.88 3.98 -18.58
CA ILE A 17 -6.88 3.84 -19.65
C ILE A 17 -6.89 2.40 -20.16
N LEU A 18 -5.74 1.83 -20.47
CA LEU A 18 -5.61 0.45 -20.92
C LEU A 18 -6.18 -0.53 -19.89
N ALA A 19 -5.80 -0.38 -18.63
CA ALA A 19 -6.30 -1.21 -17.53
C ALA A 19 -7.82 -1.09 -17.36
N LYS A 20 -8.36 0.11 -17.52
CA LYS A 20 -9.83 0.32 -17.49
C LYS A 20 -10.53 -0.38 -18.64
N VAL A 21 -10.00 -0.29 -19.86
CA VAL A 21 -10.55 -0.98 -21.05
C VAL A 21 -10.52 -2.49 -20.82
N ILE A 22 -9.38 -3.05 -20.38
CA ILE A 22 -9.27 -4.49 -20.10
C ILE A 22 -10.27 -4.90 -19.01
N ARG A 23 -10.38 -4.14 -17.92
CA ARG A 23 -11.32 -4.44 -16.83
C ARG A 23 -12.78 -4.47 -17.31
N VAL A 24 -13.17 -3.54 -18.20
CA VAL A 24 -14.54 -3.50 -18.75
C VAL A 24 -14.86 -4.74 -19.58
N HIS A 25 -13.88 -5.30 -20.27
CA HIS A 25 -14.08 -6.49 -21.11
C HIS A 25 -13.79 -7.82 -20.39
N ALA A 26 -13.28 -7.78 -19.16
CA ALA A 26 -12.95 -8.98 -18.37
C ALA A 26 -13.89 -9.16 -17.18
N PRO A 27 -14.99 -9.94 -17.31
CA PRO A 27 -15.96 -10.14 -16.24
C PRO A 27 -15.37 -10.70 -14.95
N LEU A 28 -14.31 -11.49 -15.05
CA LEU A 28 -13.59 -12.04 -13.89
C LEU A 28 -13.00 -10.91 -13.04
N LEU A 29 -12.32 -9.94 -13.65
CA LEU A 29 -11.73 -8.79 -12.95
C LEU A 29 -12.80 -7.91 -12.30
N GLN A 30 -13.96 -7.81 -12.93
CA GLN A 30 -15.10 -7.07 -12.36
C GLN A 30 -15.70 -7.80 -11.15
N ARG A 31 -15.86 -9.12 -11.23
CA ARG A 31 -16.37 -9.95 -10.11
C ARG A 31 -15.41 -9.96 -8.92
N MET A 32 -14.12 -9.88 -9.19
CA MET A 32 -13.09 -9.76 -8.14
C MET A 32 -12.95 -8.32 -7.62
N TYR A 33 -13.71 -7.36 -8.11
CA TYR A 33 -13.67 -5.93 -7.74
C TYR A 33 -12.27 -5.31 -7.85
N ILE A 34 -11.38 -5.86 -8.69
CA ILE A 34 -10.02 -5.35 -8.84
C ILE A 34 -10.07 -3.95 -9.44
N PRO A 35 -9.52 -2.93 -8.75
CA PRO A 35 -9.47 -1.57 -9.29
C PRO A 35 -8.59 -1.49 -10.55
N SER A 36 -8.99 -0.67 -11.52
CA SER A 36 -8.16 -0.44 -12.72
C SER A 36 -6.78 0.14 -12.40
N ALA A 37 -6.64 0.89 -11.30
CA ALA A 37 -5.36 1.41 -10.84
C ALA A 37 -4.38 0.28 -10.45
N VAL A 38 -4.87 -0.79 -9.83
CA VAL A 38 -4.05 -1.97 -9.48
C VAL A 38 -3.55 -2.69 -10.72
N LEU A 39 -4.44 -2.86 -11.72
CA LEU A 39 -4.04 -3.43 -13.02
C LEU A 39 -3.03 -2.56 -13.74
N ALA A 40 -3.22 -1.25 -13.73
CA ALA A 40 -2.26 -0.32 -14.32
C ALA A 40 -0.89 -0.38 -13.63
N GLY A 41 -0.88 -0.47 -12.30
CA GLY A 41 0.35 -0.65 -11.53
C GLY A 41 1.06 -1.98 -11.85
N LEU A 42 0.28 -3.06 -12.00
CA LEU A 42 0.83 -4.36 -12.40
C LEU A 42 1.44 -4.31 -13.81
N PHE A 43 0.78 -3.65 -14.76
CA PHE A 43 1.35 -3.43 -16.09
C PHE A 43 2.60 -2.56 -16.03
N GLY A 44 2.59 -1.49 -15.22
CA GLY A 44 3.76 -0.66 -14.98
C GLY A 44 4.95 -1.43 -14.42
N LEU A 45 4.70 -2.41 -13.55
CA LEU A 45 5.71 -3.31 -13.00
C LEU A 45 6.24 -4.29 -14.06
N ILE A 46 5.34 -4.93 -14.81
CA ILE A 46 5.70 -5.94 -15.82
C ILE A 46 6.46 -5.30 -16.98
N PHE A 47 5.97 -4.17 -17.50
CA PHE A 47 6.58 -3.48 -18.65
C PHE A 47 7.64 -2.45 -18.25
N GLY A 48 7.82 -2.20 -16.96
CA GLY A 48 8.83 -1.32 -16.40
C GLY A 48 10.20 -1.98 -16.27
N PRO A 49 11.18 -1.25 -15.73
CA PRO A 49 12.57 -1.70 -15.60
C PRO A 49 12.74 -2.91 -14.67
N ALA A 50 11.73 -3.24 -13.87
CA ALA A 50 11.78 -4.39 -12.98
C ALA A 50 11.72 -5.74 -13.70
N LEU A 51 11.07 -5.83 -14.89
CA LEU A 51 10.88 -7.09 -15.63
C LEU A 51 11.24 -6.97 -17.10
N LEU A 52 10.52 -6.18 -17.88
CA LEU A 52 10.68 -6.16 -19.35
C LEU A 52 11.43 -4.93 -19.86
N ASP A 53 11.57 -3.89 -19.05
CA ASP A 53 12.26 -2.62 -19.38
C ASP A 53 11.82 -2.00 -20.72
N VAL A 54 10.51 -2.03 -20.99
CA VAL A 54 9.92 -1.46 -22.21
C VAL A 54 9.45 -0.03 -21.98
N LEU A 55 9.00 0.27 -20.75
CA LEU A 55 8.48 1.60 -20.42
C LEU A 55 9.62 2.51 -19.94
N PRO A 56 9.78 3.68 -20.56
CA PRO A 56 10.85 4.62 -20.21
C PRO A 56 10.47 5.43 -18.95
N TRP A 57 10.32 4.75 -17.81
CA TRP A 57 10.14 5.43 -16.54
C TRP A 57 11.37 6.25 -16.19
N THR A 58 11.15 7.41 -15.60
CA THR A 58 12.25 8.28 -15.16
C THR A 58 12.52 8.12 -13.65
N ASP A 59 13.71 8.53 -13.22
CA ASP A 59 14.09 8.54 -11.80
C ASP A 59 13.18 9.42 -10.93
N THR A 60 12.40 10.30 -11.57
CA THR A 60 11.45 11.20 -10.88
C THR A 60 10.10 10.54 -10.61
N PHE A 61 9.85 9.32 -11.08
CA PHE A 61 8.55 8.65 -10.94
C PHE A 61 8.08 8.53 -9.48
N THR A 62 8.98 8.15 -8.58
CA THR A 62 8.68 8.06 -7.15
C THR A 62 8.32 9.42 -6.54
N ALA A 63 9.03 10.47 -6.92
CA ALA A 63 8.73 11.84 -6.48
C ALA A 63 7.36 12.32 -6.99
N ASN A 64 6.96 11.92 -8.20
CA ASN A 64 5.65 12.22 -8.76
C ASN A 64 4.52 11.58 -7.94
N ALA A 65 4.70 10.33 -7.51
CA ALA A 65 3.73 9.64 -6.66
C ALA A 65 3.53 10.37 -5.32
N SER A 66 4.60 10.79 -4.68
CA SER A 66 4.56 11.56 -3.43
C SER A 66 3.85 12.91 -3.60
N LEU A 67 4.13 13.63 -4.68
CA LEU A 67 3.51 14.91 -5.01
C LEU A 67 1.99 14.75 -5.24
N LEU A 68 1.59 13.74 -6.01
CA LEU A 68 0.17 13.46 -6.28
C LEU A 68 -0.57 13.05 -4.99
N THR A 69 0.07 12.30 -4.13
CA THR A 69 -0.48 11.93 -2.81
C THR A 69 -0.68 13.17 -1.93
N ALA A 70 0.32 14.05 -1.86
CA ALA A 70 0.20 15.31 -1.12
C ALA A 70 -0.91 16.19 -1.67
N ALA A 71 -1.01 16.31 -3.01
CA ALA A 71 -2.07 17.06 -3.68
C ALA A 71 -3.46 16.47 -3.39
N LEU A 72 -3.60 15.14 -3.41
CA LEU A 72 -4.85 14.45 -3.10
C LEU A 72 -5.33 14.76 -1.67
N PHE A 73 -4.45 14.59 -0.67
CA PHE A 73 -4.82 14.87 0.73
C PHE A 73 -5.11 16.34 0.98
N SER A 74 -4.37 17.23 0.34
CA SER A 74 -4.65 18.68 0.42
C SER A 74 -6.01 19.02 -0.18
N ALA A 75 -6.34 18.47 -1.35
CA ALA A 75 -7.63 18.66 -2.00
C ALA A 75 -8.78 18.09 -1.15
N LEU A 76 -8.61 16.91 -0.56
CA LEU A 76 -9.59 16.32 0.35
C LEU A 76 -9.83 17.20 1.57
N GLY A 77 -8.77 17.72 2.18
CA GLY A 77 -8.89 18.64 3.33
C GLY A 77 -9.63 19.93 3.00
N LEU A 78 -9.42 20.49 1.80
CA LEU A 78 -10.07 21.72 1.34
C LEU A 78 -11.51 21.49 0.87
N ALA A 79 -11.82 20.33 0.32
CA ALA A 79 -13.14 20.01 -0.25
C ALA A 79 -14.13 19.46 0.79
N THR A 80 -13.69 19.18 2.02
CA THR A 80 -14.53 18.52 3.02
C THR A 80 -14.99 19.55 4.05
N ASP A 81 -16.31 19.68 4.21
CA ASP A 81 -16.87 20.41 5.35
C ASP A 81 -16.47 19.69 6.65
N VAL A 82 -15.87 20.43 7.57
CA VAL A 82 -15.43 19.88 8.86
C VAL A 82 -16.65 19.70 9.76
N PRO A 83 -17.14 18.47 9.98
CA PRO A 83 -18.27 18.24 10.85
C PRO A 83 -17.92 18.54 12.30
N SER A 84 -18.93 18.81 13.13
CA SER A 84 -18.70 19.05 14.55
C SER A 84 -18.02 17.84 15.22
N PRO A 85 -17.16 18.03 16.24
CA PRO A 85 -16.50 16.91 16.95
C PRO A 85 -17.48 15.88 17.48
N LYS A 86 -18.66 16.29 17.91
CA LYS A 86 -19.73 15.40 18.36
C LYS A 86 -20.24 14.51 17.22
N THR A 87 -20.44 15.06 16.04
CA THR A 87 -20.89 14.32 14.86
C THR A 87 -19.82 13.32 14.42
N VAL A 88 -18.54 13.71 14.45
CA VAL A 88 -17.42 12.82 14.16
C VAL A 88 -17.38 11.66 15.15
N ALA A 89 -17.45 11.93 16.43
CA ALA A 89 -17.43 10.90 17.47
C ALA A 89 -18.61 9.91 17.33
N GLN A 90 -19.80 10.39 17.00
CA GLN A 90 -20.97 9.55 16.82
C GLN A 90 -20.94 8.68 15.55
N ARG A 91 -20.40 9.21 14.45
CA ARG A 91 -20.41 8.52 13.15
C ARG A 91 -19.18 7.69 12.89
N ALA A 92 -18.03 8.12 13.35
CA ALA A 92 -16.74 7.50 13.06
C ALA A 92 -16.06 6.90 14.30
N GLY A 93 -16.56 7.14 15.52
CA GLY A 93 -15.88 6.75 16.74
C GLY A 93 -15.66 5.25 16.87
N SER A 94 -16.65 4.43 16.54
CA SER A 94 -16.51 2.96 16.58
C SER A 94 -15.52 2.45 15.52
N LEU A 95 -15.57 3.00 14.32
CA LEU A 95 -14.63 2.65 13.24
C LEU A 95 -13.21 3.08 13.60
N TRP A 96 -13.06 4.28 14.17
CA TRP A 96 -11.77 4.76 14.65
C TRP A 96 -11.21 3.86 15.75
N ALA A 97 -12.02 3.53 16.76
CA ALA A 97 -11.61 2.64 17.85
C ALA A 97 -11.20 1.25 17.33
N PHE A 98 -11.98 0.68 16.42
CA PHE A 98 -11.64 -0.59 15.75
C PHE A 98 -10.31 -0.49 15.02
N ASN A 99 -10.11 0.57 14.24
CA ASN A 99 -8.86 0.77 13.50
C ASN A 99 -7.65 0.93 14.43
N GLN A 100 -7.80 1.62 15.57
CA GLN A 100 -6.72 1.74 16.56
C GLN A 100 -6.38 0.41 17.21
N ILE A 101 -7.39 -0.37 17.61
CA ILE A 101 -7.17 -1.70 18.17
C ILE A 101 -6.49 -2.62 17.14
N ALA A 102 -6.97 -2.63 15.91
CA ALA A 102 -6.37 -3.43 14.83
C ALA A 102 -4.92 -3.03 14.60
N SER A 103 -4.64 -1.72 14.53
CA SER A 103 -3.30 -1.18 14.34
C SER A 103 -2.33 -1.59 15.44
N VAL A 104 -2.70 -1.33 16.70
CA VAL A 104 -1.86 -1.67 17.85
C VAL A 104 -1.65 -3.19 17.94
N SER A 105 -2.70 -3.96 17.72
CA SER A 105 -2.61 -5.43 17.72
C SER A 105 -1.67 -5.96 16.64
N GLN A 106 -1.69 -5.36 15.45
CA GLN A 106 -0.81 -5.75 14.34
C GLN A 106 0.66 -5.44 14.66
N TRP A 107 0.95 -4.26 15.21
CA TRP A 107 2.31 -3.92 15.64
C TRP A 107 2.81 -4.85 16.74
N LEU A 108 1.97 -5.11 17.74
CA LEU A 108 2.32 -6.03 18.83
C LEU A 108 2.58 -7.45 18.32
N PHE A 109 1.65 -7.98 17.51
CA PHE A 109 1.80 -9.32 16.94
C PHE A 109 3.07 -9.45 16.10
N ALA A 110 3.36 -8.48 15.23
CA ALA A 110 4.51 -8.52 14.37
C ALA A 110 5.83 -8.37 15.15
N ALA A 111 5.86 -7.50 16.16
CA ALA A 111 7.03 -7.38 17.04
C ALA A 111 7.29 -8.69 17.82
N MET A 112 6.24 -9.29 18.39
CA MET A 112 6.35 -10.58 19.08
C MET A 112 6.78 -11.70 18.12
N PHE A 113 6.17 -11.75 16.93
CA PHE A 113 6.54 -12.74 15.92
C PHE A 113 8.00 -12.59 15.50
N GLY A 114 8.45 -11.36 15.22
CA GLY A 114 9.84 -11.09 14.91
C GLY A 114 10.79 -11.50 16.02
N LEU A 115 10.45 -11.18 17.27
CA LEU A 115 11.25 -11.56 18.43
C LEU A 115 11.35 -13.08 18.60
N VAL A 116 10.22 -13.80 18.48
CA VAL A 116 10.20 -15.28 18.55
C VAL A 116 11.03 -15.87 17.42
N LEU A 117 10.89 -15.34 16.21
CA LEU A 117 11.61 -15.80 15.04
C LEU A 117 13.13 -15.69 15.23
N THR A 118 13.59 -14.50 15.65
CA THR A 118 15.02 -14.22 15.85
C THR A 118 15.60 -14.89 17.10
N THR A 119 14.78 -15.19 18.10
CA THR A 119 15.27 -15.84 19.33
C THR A 119 15.38 -17.36 19.17
N PHE A 120 14.42 -18.00 18.49
CA PHE A 120 14.30 -19.47 18.50
C PHE A 120 14.63 -20.14 17.18
N PHE A 121 14.47 -19.44 16.05
CA PHE A 121 14.57 -20.07 14.72
C PHE A 121 15.73 -19.55 13.89
N TRP A 122 15.90 -18.23 13.80
CA TRP A 122 16.92 -17.57 12.98
C TRP A 122 17.59 -16.40 13.70
N PRO A 123 18.54 -16.68 14.59
CA PRO A 123 19.24 -15.66 15.37
C PRO A 123 20.02 -14.63 14.54
N GLU A 124 20.33 -14.97 13.29
CA GLU A 124 21.03 -14.10 12.34
C GLU A 124 20.14 -13.01 11.73
N ILE A 125 18.82 -13.14 11.82
CA ILE A 125 17.89 -12.12 11.32
C ILE A 125 17.86 -10.94 12.30
N ASN A 126 17.89 -9.72 11.75
CA ASN A 126 17.79 -8.51 12.56
C ASN A 126 16.48 -8.48 13.37
N PRO A 127 16.53 -8.14 14.67
CA PRO A 127 15.33 -8.03 15.52
C PRO A 127 14.27 -7.04 15.00
N GLY A 128 14.67 -6.08 14.17
CA GLY A 128 13.77 -5.14 13.49
C GLY A 128 12.85 -5.78 12.45
N PHE A 129 13.03 -7.05 12.10
CA PHE A 129 12.21 -7.77 11.12
C PHE A 129 10.71 -7.64 11.36
N GLY A 130 10.25 -7.85 12.60
CA GLY A 130 8.83 -7.72 12.94
C GLY A 130 8.30 -6.30 12.77
N VAL A 131 9.12 -5.30 13.05
CA VAL A 131 8.77 -3.88 12.89
C VAL A 131 8.63 -3.52 11.41
N THR A 132 9.55 -3.96 10.55
CA THR A 132 9.45 -3.73 9.09
C THR A 132 8.23 -4.41 8.50
N MET A 133 7.86 -5.60 9.00
CA MET A 133 6.64 -6.30 8.58
C MET A 133 5.39 -5.46 8.86
N SER A 134 5.23 -4.94 10.09
CA SER A 134 4.09 -4.07 10.44
C SER A 134 4.09 -2.77 9.64
N ALA A 135 5.23 -2.13 9.49
CA ALA A 135 5.35 -0.89 8.74
C ALA A 135 4.88 -1.07 7.29
N GLY A 136 5.24 -2.19 6.66
CA GLY A 136 4.83 -2.52 5.30
C GLY A 136 3.34 -2.87 5.19
N PHE A 137 2.86 -3.82 5.98
CA PHE A 137 1.49 -4.33 5.88
C PHE A 137 0.43 -3.29 6.27
N MET A 138 0.65 -2.55 7.34
CA MET A 138 -0.33 -1.58 7.85
C MET A 138 -0.13 -0.18 7.26
N GLY A 139 1.10 0.29 7.24
CA GLY A 139 1.43 1.64 6.82
C GLY A 139 1.69 1.79 5.33
N GLY A 140 1.83 0.67 4.61
CA GLY A 140 2.14 0.65 3.18
C GLY A 140 3.54 1.19 2.88
N HIS A 141 3.78 1.52 1.60
CA HIS A 141 5.11 1.92 1.12
C HIS A 141 5.67 3.17 1.81
N GLY A 142 4.81 4.13 2.18
CA GLY A 142 5.26 5.35 2.87
C GLY A 142 5.86 5.05 4.25
N SER A 143 5.15 4.31 5.09
CA SER A 143 5.65 3.91 6.42
C SER A 143 6.85 2.95 6.31
N ALA A 144 6.81 2.03 5.34
CA ALA A 144 7.90 1.11 5.08
C ALA A 144 9.20 1.83 4.71
N SER A 145 9.12 2.89 3.89
CA SER A 145 10.27 3.71 3.52
C SER A 145 10.86 4.41 4.74
N VAL A 146 10.02 5.07 5.53
CA VAL A 146 10.49 5.80 6.73
C VAL A 146 11.17 4.86 7.73
N VAL A 147 10.53 3.73 8.04
CA VAL A 147 11.09 2.73 8.97
C VAL A 147 12.36 2.10 8.38
N GLY A 148 12.35 1.81 7.08
CA GLY A 148 13.50 1.27 6.37
C GLY A 148 14.71 2.21 6.40
N GLU A 149 14.52 3.52 6.17
CA GLU A 149 15.59 4.53 6.28
C GLU A 149 16.18 4.61 7.70
N ILE A 150 15.32 4.51 8.73
CA ILE A 150 15.78 4.46 10.11
C ILE A 150 16.69 3.23 10.33
N PHE A 151 16.28 2.05 9.86
CA PHE A 151 17.09 0.84 10.00
C PHE A 151 18.38 0.88 9.19
N THR A 152 18.37 1.48 8.01
CA THR A 152 19.61 1.75 7.24
C THR A 152 20.56 2.64 8.04
N GLY A 153 20.05 3.70 8.66
CA GLY A 153 20.84 4.56 9.56
C GLY A 153 21.39 3.85 10.81
N LEU A 154 20.76 2.75 11.22
CA LEU A 154 21.22 1.87 12.31
C LEU A 154 22.11 0.71 11.82
N GLY A 155 22.50 0.70 10.53
CA GLY A 155 23.41 -0.29 9.95
C GLY A 155 22.73 -1.55 9.39
N TRP A 156 21.40 -1.52 9.23
CA TRP A 156 20.67 -2.63 8.60
C TRP A 156 20.08 -2.18 7.25
N GLU A 157 20.91 -2.26 6.21
CA GLU A 157 20.55 -1.81 4.85
C GLU A 157 19.39 -2.62 4.23
N ASP A 158 19.31 -3.93 4.48
CA ASP A 158 18.25 -4.80 3.98
C ASP A 158 16.86 -4.42 4.52
N GLY A 159 16.80 -3.73 5.65
CA GLY A 159 15.56 -3.29 6.29
C GLY A 159 14.68 -2.43 5.40
N PHE A 160 15.29 -1.60 4.55
CA PHE A 160 14.58 -0.76 3.59
C PHE A 160 13.89 -1.60 2.50
N THR A 161 14.64 -2.46 1.83
CA THR A 161 14.12 -3.34 0.77
C THR A 161 13.08 -4.32 1.29
N LEU A 162 13.32 -4.87 2.47
CA LEU A 162 12.39 -5.78 3.13
C LEU A 162 11.06 -5.08 3.49
N GLY A 163 11.12 -3.87 4.02
CA GLY A 163 9.95 -3.05 4.33
C GLY A 163 9.07 -2.80 3.10
N LEU A 164 9.69 -2.41 1.98
CA LEU A 164 8.99 -2.19 0.70
C LEU A 164 8.41 -3.51 0.14
N THR A 165 9.11 -4.62 0.31
CA THR A 165 8.62 -5.95 -0.06
C THR A 165 7.36 -6.30 0.72
N PHE A 166 7.37 -6.12 2.04
CA PHE A 166 6.18 -6.32 2.87
C PHE A 166 5.03 -5.39 2.49
N ALA A 167 5.29 -4.14 2.12
CA ALA A 167 4.27 -3.21 1.67
C ALA A 167 3.60 -3.69 0.37
N THR A 168 4.41 -4.18 -0.57
CA THR A 168 3.92 -4.73 -1.84
C THR A 168 3.08 -5.99 -1.61
N VAL A 169 3.60 -6.95 -0.87
CA VAL A 169 2.91 -8.20 -0.53
C VAL A 169 1.63 -7.90 0.27
N GLY A 170 1.69 -7.00 1.25
CA GLY A 170 0.55 -6.55 2.05
C GLY A 170 -0.56 -5.95 1.20
N THR A 171 -0.20 -5.14 0.21
CA THR A 171 -1.17 -4.57 -0.75
C THR A 171 -1.87 -5.66 -1.56
N PHE A 172 -1.13 -6.63 -2.09
CA PHE A 172 -1.71 -7.76 -2.81
C PHE A 172 -2.62 -8.62 -1.92
N ILE A 173 -2.20 -8.92 -0.70
CA ILE A 173 -3.00 -9.69 0.26
C ILE A 173 -4.27 -8.92 0.62
N SER A 174 -4.18 -7.64 0.92
CA SER A 174 -5.35 -6.84 1.30
C SER A 174 -6.40 -6.77 0.19
N ILE A 175 -5.97 -6.65 -1.07
CA ILE A 175 -6.86 -6.66 -2.22
C ILE A 175 -7.47 -8.06 -2.41
N SER A 176 -6.64 -9.11 -2.43
CA SER A 176 -7.11 -10.47 -2.72
C SER A 176 -7.96 -11.03 -1.58
N VAL A 177 -7.41 -11.07 -0.37
CA VAL A 177 -8.08 -11.64 0.81
C VAL A 177 -9.22 -10.75 1.28
N GLY A 178 -9.03 -9.42 1.28
CA GLY A 178 -10.06 -8.46 1.65
C GLY A 178 -11.30 -8.59 0.75
N MET A 179 -11.12 -8.76 -0.56
CA MET A 179 -12.23 -8.96 -1.49
C MET A 179 -12.90 -10.32 -1.31
N LEU A 180 -12.14 -11.39 -1.02
CA LEU A 180 -12.70 -12.69 -0.69
C LEU A 180 -13.52 -12.64 0.61
N MET A 181 -13.02 -11.96 1.63
CA MET A 181 -13.75 -11.76 2.90
C MET A 181 -15.04 -10.97 2.68
N LEU A 182 -15.00 -9.91 1.86
CA LEU A 182 -16.19 -9.13 1.52
C LEU A 182 -17.24 -10.00 0.80
N GLN A 183 -16.83 -10.78 -0.20
CA GLN A 183 -17.72 -11.71 -0.91
C GLN A 183 -18.32 -12.76 0.05
N PHE A 184 -17.51 -13.28 0.96
CA PHE A 184 -17.98 -14.22 1.97
C PHE A 184 -19.00 -13.57 2.91
N ALA A 185 -18.73 -12.37 3.41
CA ALA A 185 -19.65 -11.62 4.27
C ALA A 185 -21.00 -11.32 3.57
N LEU A 186 -20.96 -10.92 2.29
CA LEU A 186 -22.17 -10.73 1.45
C LEU A 186 -22.95 -12.04 1.29
N LYS A 187 -22.27 -13.16 1.02
CA LYS A 187 -22.91 -14.47 0.88
C LYS A 187 -23.55 -14.96 2.17
N MET A 188 -22.94 -14.62 3.33
CA MET A 188 -23.45 -14.99 4.66
C MET A 188 -24.53 -14.02 5.17
N GLY A 189 -24.82 -12.94 4.44
CA GLY A 189 -25.82 -11.95 4.86
C GLY A 189 -25.39 -11.11 6.07
N TRP A 190 -24.08 -10.93 6.29
CA TRP A 190 -23.56 -10.09 7.38
C TRP A 190 -23.63 -8.61 7.06
N ILE A 191 -23.69 -8.28 5.78
CA ILE A 191 -23.78 -6.92 5.23
C ILE A 191 -24.71 -6.94 4.01
#